data_8a7e75403c8407e9336caa1c9437d36b
#
_entry.id   8a7e75403c8407e9336caa1c9437d36b
#
_cell.length_a   1.000
_cell.length_b   1.000
_cell.length_c   1.000
_cell.angle_alpha   90.00
_cell.angle_beta   90.00
_cell.angle_gamma   90.00
#
_symmetry.space_group_name_H-M   'P 1'
#
loop_
_entity.id
_entity.type
_entity.pdbx_description
1 polymer ?
#
loop_
_entity_poly.entity_id
_entity_poly.type
_entity_poly.pdbx_seq_one_letter_code
_entity_poly.pdbx_strand_id
1 'polypeptide(L)'
;MAAHRRAFARILGEFRRTAVLVPLADEPGPEEERGLLTADFNGIRFILAFSDEQALARYAQARGEFSREWSCRTVLGARLLDVAVPAAGVPCGVALDCADGPDGMVFPPVRGIVPDEAAVDRDIDEGEGDVA
;
A
#
# COMPACT_ATOMS: atom_id res chain seq x y z
N MET A 1 -7.79 -14.53 18.48
CA MET A 1 -8.21 -14.35 17.08
C MET A 1 -9.16 -13.17 16.91
N ALA A 2 -10.27 -13.14 17.62
CA ALA A 2 -11.21 -12.01 17.48
C ALA A 2 -10.60 -10.67 17.87
N ALA A 3 -9.73 -10.63 18.88
CA ALA A 3 -9.06 -9.41 19.29
C ALA A 3 -8.12 -8.88 18.20
N HIS A 4 -7.42 -9.79 17.53
CA HIS A 4 -6.53 -9.41 16.41
C HIS A 4 -7.31 -8.84 15.24
N ARG A 5 -8.44 -9.45 14.90
CA ARG A 5 -9.28 -8.95 13.81
C ARG A 5 -9.82 -7.56 14.11
N ARG A 6 -10.26 -7.33 15.33
CA ARG A 6 -10.78 -6.01 15.73
C ARG A 6 -9.69 -4.95 15.70
N ALA A 7 -8.50 -5.31 16.19
CA ALA A 7 -7.37 -4.38 16.16
C ALA A 7 -6.99 -4.03 14.73
N PHE A 8 -6.91 -5.03 13.85
CA PHE A 8 -6.57 -4.78 12.46
C PHE A 8 -7.67 -3.97 11.76
N ALA A 9 -8.94 -4.30 12.01
CA ALA A 9 -10.05 -3.56 11.41
C ALA A 9 -10.03 -2.09 11.80
N ARG A 10 -9.64 -1.79 13.06
CA ARG A 10 -9.51 -0.41 13.52
C ARG A 10 -8.37 0.30 12.78
N ILE A 11 -7.22 -0.35 12.66
CA ILE A 11 -6.07 0.19 11.95
C ILE A 11 -6.41 0.44 10.49
N LEU A 12 -7.07 -0.52 9.86
CA LEU A 12 -7.49 -0.37 8.47
C LEU A 12 -8.46 0.80 8.31
N GLY A 13 -9.44 0.90 9.20
CA GLY A 13 -10.40 2.00 9.17
C GLY A 13 -9.74 3.35 9.33
N GLU A 14 -8.77 3.47 10.23
CA GLU A 14 -8.02 4.71 10.41
C GLU A 14 -7.19 5.03 9.17
N PHE A 15 -6.52 4.03 8.60
CA PHE A 15 -5.74 4.24 7.38
C PHE A 15 -6.64 4.74 6.24
N ARG A 16 -7.82 4.15 6.07
CA ARG A 16 -8.73 4.55 5.01
C ARG A 16 -9.16 6.01 5.11
N ARG A 17 -9.23 6.55 6.32
CA ARG A 17 -9.66 7.92 6.55
C ARG A 17 -8.51 8.93 6.61
N THR A 18 -7.28 8.47 6.48
CA THR A 18 -6.11 9.31 6.66
C THR A 18 -5.46 9.62 5.33
N ALA A 19 -5.07 10.88 5.13
CA ALA A 19 -4.26 11.26 3.98
C ALA A 19 -2.81 10.88 4.25
N VAL A 20 -2.17 10.23 3.29
CA VAL A 20 -0.79 9.80 3.41
C VAL A 20 0.03 10.32 2.24
N LEU A 21 1.34 10.35 2.41
CA LEU A 21 2.25 10.76 1.36
C LEU A 21 2.65 9.54 0.53
N VAL A 22 2.55 9.66 -0.79
CA VAL A 22 2.97 8.60 -1.70
C VAL A 22 3.97 9.19 -2.68
N PRO A 23 5.25 8.81 -2.58
CA PRO A 23 6.24 9.31 -3.52
C PRO A 23 5.94 8.85 -4.94
N LEU A 24 6.35 9.66 -5.91
CA LEU A 24 6.27 9.28 -7.31
C LEU A 24 7.48 8.43 -7.67
N ALA A 25 7.29 7.53 -8.61
CA ALA A 25 8.38 6.70 -9.12
C ALA A 25 9.44 7.59 -9.77
N ASP A 26 10.69 7.15 -9.72
CA ASP A 26 11.80 7.87 -10.30
C ASP A 26 11.86 7.58 -11.81
N GLU A 27 10.94 8.22 -12.53
CA GLU A 27 10.77 8.04 -13.97
C GLU A 27 10.92 9.38 -14.66
N PRO A 28 11.45 9.40 -15.92
CA PRO A 28 11.51 10.64 -16.67
C PRO A 28 10.12 11.12 -17.04
N GLY A 29 9.97 12.43 -17.17
CA GLY A 29 8.72 13.03 -17.61
C GLY A 29 8.07 13.90 -16.55
N PRO A 30 6.95 14.54 -16.90
CA PRO A 30 6.24 15.42 -15.97
C PRO A 30 5.64 14.64 -14.81
N GLU A 31 5.53 15.30 -13.65
CA GLU A 31 5.00 14.67 -12.44
C GLU A 31 3.61 14.07 -12.64
N GLU A 32 2.76 14.73 -13.43
CA GLU A 32 1.40 14.27 -13.66
C GLU A 32 1.33 12.90 -14.34
N GLU A 33 2.39 12.54 -15.05
CA GLU A 33 2.45 11.28 -15.80
C GLU A 33 3.22 10.19 -15.07
N ARG A 34 3.90 10.54 -13.97
CA ARG A 34 4.70 9.58 -13.23
C ARG A 34 3.81 8.72 -12.35
N GLY A 35 4.11 7.42 -12.31
CA GLY A 35 3.40 6.49 -11.45
C GLY A 35 3.80 6.62 -9.99
N LEU A 36 3.07 5.93 -9.13
CA LEU A 36 3.38 5.89 -7.70
C LEU A 36 4.57 4.95 -7.47
N LEU A 37 5.36 5.26 -6.44
CA LEU A 37 6.50 4.44 -6.08
C LEU A 37 6.01 3.09 -5.55
N THR A 38 6.55 2.01 -6.09
CA THR A 38 6.20 0.65 -5.68
C THR A 38 7.44 -0.18 -5.41
N ALA A 39 7.25 -1.27 -4.67
CA ALA A 39 8.26 -2.29 -4.46
C ALA A 39 7.59 -3.65 -4.56
N ASP A 40 8.27 -4.60 -5.18
CA ASP A 40 7.73 -5.95 -5.34
C ASP A 40 8.30 -6.87 -4.25
N PHE A 41 7.44 -7.68 -3.67
CA PHE A 41 7.84 -8.65 -2.66
C PHE A 41 6.98 -9.91 -2.80
N ASN A 42 7.61 -11.04 -3.00
CA ASN A 42 6.94 -12.35 -3.14
C ASN A 42 5.84 -12.34 -4.21
N GLY A 43 6.09 -11.67 -5.34
CA GLY A 43 5.13 -11.63 -6.43
C GLY A 43 4.00 -10.65 -6.25
N ILE A 44 4.02 -9.88 -5.17
CA ILE A 44 3.01 -8.85 -4.91
C ILE A 44 3.68 -7.49 -4.97
N ARG A 45 3.05 -6.57 -5.69
CA ARG A 45 3.50 -5.19 -5.76
C ARG A 45 2.91 -4.40 -4.61
N PHE A 46 3.71 -3.58 -3.95
CA PHE A 46 3.23 -2.73 -2.87
C PHE A 46 3.46 -1.27 -3.21
N ILE A 47 2.40 -0.47 -3.13
CA ILE A 47 2.50 0.99 -3.22
C ILE A 47 3.08 1.46 -1.89
N LEU A 48 4.15 2.24 -1.92
CA LEU A 48 4.79 2.72 -0.71
C LEU A 48 4.14 4.02 -0.26
N ALA A 49 3.64 4.04 0.96
CA ALA A 49 2.96 5.19 1.54
C ALA A 49 3.62 5.55 2.87
N PHE A 50 3.56 6.81 3.24
CA PHE A 50 4.19 7.32 4.45
C PHE A 50 3.22 8.23 5.19
N SER A 51 3.16 8.06 6.51
CA SER A 51 2.23 8.83 7.33
C SER A 51 2.60 10.31 7.38
N ASP A 52 3.89 10.64 7.30
CA ASP A 52 4.37 12.01 7.29
C ASP A 52 5.75 12.11 6.61
N GLU A 53 6.27 13.32 6.54
CA GLU A 53 7.56 13.56 5.91
C GLU A 53 8.72 12.91 6.66
N GLN A 54 8.59 12.74 7.96
CA GLN A 54 9.64 12.13 8.77
C GLN A 54 9.75 10.64 8.47
N ALA A 55 8.62 9.95 8.28
CA ALA A 55 8.61 8.55 7.88
C ALA A 55 9.25 8.37 6.50
N LEU A 56 8.99 9.27 5.57
CA LEU A 56 9.62 9.25 4.25
C LEU A 56 11.12 9.49 4.38
N ALA A 57 11.53 10.43 5.23
CA ALA A 57 12.95 10.72 5.42
C ALA A 57 13.70 9.50 5.96
N ARG A 58 13.09 8.74 6.88
CA ARG A 58 13.70 7.52 7.39
C ARG A 58 13.87 6.47 6.30
N TYR A 59 12.90 6.37 5.41
CA TYR A 59 12.99 5.46 4.27
C TYR A 59 14.12 5.88 3.33
N ALA A 60 14.18 7.17 3.00
CA ALA A 60 15.22 7.68 2.11
C ALA A 60 16.61 7.47 2.71
N GLN A 61 16.74 7.68 4.00
CA GLN A 61 18.03 7.47 4.69
C GLN A 61 18.42 5.99 4.67
N ALA A 62 17.46 5.10 4.90
CA ALA A 62 17.73 3.66 4.89
C ALA A 62 18.21 3.18 3.51
N ARG A 63 17.78 3.85 2.44
CA ARG A 63 18.19 3.52 1.07
C ARG A 63 19.43 4.29 0.62
N GLY A 64 19.97 5.18 1.44
CA GLY A 64 21.09 6.02 1.03
C GLY A 64 20.70 7.12 0.06
N GLU A 65 19.43 7.47 0.01
CA GLU A 65 18.90 8.47 -0.93
C GLU A 65 18.37 9.72 -0.22
N PHE A 66 18.93 10.03 0.94
CA PHE A 66 18.44 11.12 1.76
C PHE A 66 18.54 12.48 1.06
N SER A 67 19.57 12.69 0.26
CA SER A 67 19.76 13.96 -0.46
C SER A 67 18.94 14.07 -1.74
N ARG A 68 18.25 13.00 -2.13
CA ARG A 68 17.40 13.01 -3.32
C ARG A 68 16.17 13.87 -3.07
N GLU A 69 15.74 14.58 -4.10
CA GLU A 69 14.49 15.33 -4.05
C GLU A 69 13.33 14.38 -4.32
N TRP A 70 12.35 14.38 -3.43
CA TRP A 70 11.20 13.47 -3.51
C TRP A 70 9.94 14.23 -3.85
N SER A 71 9.32 13.89 -4.99
CA SER A 71 8.00 14.39 -5.34
C SER A 71 6.96 13.42 -4.82
N CYS A 72 5.97 13.93 -4.10
CA CYS A 72 4.94 13.10 -3.47
C CYS A 72 3.55 13.60 -3.81
N ARG A 73 2.59 12.69 -3.75
CA ARG A 73 1.17 13.02 -3.77
C ARG A 73 0.59 12.74 -2.40
N THR A 74 -0.37 13.55 -1.99
CA THR A 74 -1.14 13.29 -0.79
C THR A 74 -2.42 12.58 -1.20
N VAL A 75 -2.64 11.38 -0.68
CA VAL A 75 -3.74 10.52 -1.12
C VAL A 75 -4.40 9.91 0.12
N LEU A 76 -5.74 9.86 0.13
CA LEU A 76 -6.44 9.13 1.18
C LEU A 76 -6.15 7.65 1.07
N GLY A 77 -5.96 6.98 2.22
CA GLY A 77 -5.73 5.55 2.24
C GLY A 77 -6.81 4.77 1.51
N ALA A 78 -8.07 5.18 1.66
CA ALA A 78 -9.17 4.53 0.95
C ALA A 78 -8.99 4.59 -0.57
N ARG A 79 -8.50 5.70 -1.10
CA ARG A 79 -8.28 5.80 -2.55
C ARG A 79 -7.13 4.90 -3.00
N LEU A 80 -6.12 4.74 -2.17
CA LEU A 80 -5.05 3.79 -2.50
C LEU A 80 -5.60 2.38 -2.63
N LEU A 81 -6.42 1.95 -1.67
CA LEU A 81 -6.95 0.60 -1.64
C LEU A 81 -8.04 0.36 -2.68
N ASP A 82 -8.91 1.35 -2.91
CA ASP A 82 -10.09 1.17 -3.75
C ASP A 82 -9.87 1.56 -5.21
N VAL A 83 -8.89 2.42 -5.49
CA VAL A 83 -8.67 2.96 -6.84
C VAL A 83 -7.28 2.59 -7.36
N ALA A 84 -6.23 2.94 -6.62
CA ALA A 84 -4.86 2.74 -7.10
C ALA A 84 -4.50 1.26 -7.21
N VAL A 85 -4.90 0.46 -6.22
CA VAL A 85 -4.62 -0.99 -6.22
C VAL A 85 -5.29 -1.69 -7.41
N PRO A 86 -6.59 -1.52 -7.66
CA PRO A 86 -7.19 -2.14 -8.83
C PRO A 86 -6.58 -1.67 -10.15
N ALA A 87 -6.19 -0.41 -10.23
CA ALA A 87 -5.61 0.15 -11.44
C ALA A 87 -4.23 -0.41 -11.77
N ALA A 88 -3.55 -1.04 -10.82
CA ALA A 88 -2.22 -1.60 -11.06
C ALA A 88 -2.22 -2.76 -12.06
N GLY A 89 -3.33 -3.48 -12.19
CA GLY A 89 -3.45 -4.58 -13.12
C GLY A 89 -2.67 -5.83 -12.74
N VAL A 90 -2.06 -5.85 -11.57
CA VAL A 90 -1.31 -6.98 -11.01
C VAL A 90 -1.65 -7.06 -9.52
N PRO A 91 -1.37 -8.19 -8.85
CA PRO A 91 -1.58 -8.25 -7.40
C PRO A 91 -0.84 -7.10 -6.72
N CYS A 92 -1.57 -6.27 -6.00
CA CYS A 92 -1.04 -5.03 -5.46
C CYS A 92 -1.64 -4.71 -4.09
N GLY A 93 -0.79 -4.35 -3.14
CA GLY A 93 -1.20 -3.90 -1.82
C GLY A 93 -0.56 -2.57 -1.50
N VAL A 94 -0.58 -2.19 -0.23
CA VAL A 94 0.02 -0.94 0.26
C VAL A 94 0.92 -1.25 1.45
N ALA A 95 2.12 -0.68 1.45
CA ALA A 95 3.03 -0.76 2.59
C ALA A 95 3.16 0.64 3.20
N LEU A 96 2.76 0.79 4.45
CA LEU A 96 2.79 2.06 5.15
C LEU A 96 3.99 2.09 6.09
N ASP A 97 4.79 3.16 5.99
CA ASP A 97 5.94 3.40 6.86
C ASP A 97 6.89 2.20 6.91
N CYS A 98 7.24 1.68 5.75
CA CYS A 98 7.96 0.42 5.64
C CYS A 98 9.38 0.44 6.22
N ALA A 99 9.95 1.61 6.48
CA ALA A 99 11.26 1.72 7.10
C ALA A 99 11.21 1.81 8.63
N ASP A 100 10.02 1.79 9.21
CA ASP A 100 9.83 1.98 10.65
C ASP A 100 9.76 0.66 11.44
N GLY A 101 10.13 -0.45 10.84
CA GLY A 101 10.15 -1.74 11.52
C GLY A 101 8.77 -2.12 12.08
N PRO A 102 8.67 -2.34 13.40
CA PRO A 102 7.38 -2.78 13.97
C PRO A 102 6.27 -1.75 13.88
N ASP A 103 6.59 -0.48 13.63
CA ASP A 103 5.57 0.54 13.45
C ASP A 103 5.04 0.62 12.02
N GLY A 104 5.68 -0.08 11.10
CA GLY A 104 5.21 -0.18 9.74
C GLY A 104 4.02 -1.12 9.63
N MET A 105 3.23 -0.97 8.57
CA MET A 105 2.04 -1.78 8.34
C MET A 105 1.93 -2.16 6.88
N VAL A 106 1.49 -3.38 6.63
CA VAL A 106 1.25 -3.88 5.28
C VAL A 106 -0.24 -4.18 5.12
N PHE A 107 -0.82 -3.69 4.03
CA PHE A 107 -2.20 -3.98 3.65
C PHE A 107 -2.16 -4.83 2.38
N PRO A 108 -2.23 -6.17 2.52
CA PRO A 108 -2.13 -7.06 1.36
C PRO A 108 -3.39 -7.02 0.51
N PRO A 109 -3.32 -7.46 -0.78
CA PRO A 109 -4.46 -7.44 -1.66
C PRO A 109 -5.40 -8.62 -1.41
N VAL A 110 -6.07 -8.61 -0.28
CA VAL A 110 -6.99 -9.68 0.12
C VAL A 110 -8.38 -9.09 0.34
N ARG A 111 -9.37 -9.97 0.35
CA ARG A 111 -10.77 -9.58 0.57
C ARG A 111 -10.93 -8.88 1.91
N GLY A 112 -11.73 -7.85 1.92
CA GLY A 112 -11.93 -7.02 3.10
C GLY A 112 -10.96 -5.85 3.19
N ILE A 113 -9.86 -5.88 2.46
CA ILE A 113 -8.88 -4.80 2.43
C ILE A 113 -8.96 -4.06 1.09
N VAL A 114 -8.98 -4.80 -0.01
CA VAL A 114 -9.08 -4.24 -1.36
C VAL A 114 -10.40 -4.71 -1.98
N PRO A 115 -10.85 -4.07 -3.08
CA PRO A 115 -12.05 -4.55 -3.77
C PRO A 115 -11.91 -6.02 -4.19
N ASP A 116 -13.02 -6.76 -4.16
CA ASP A 116 -13.01 -8.19 -4.42
C ASP A 116 -12.36 -8.53 -5.77
N GLU A 117 -12.58 -7.73 -6.80
CA GLU A 117 -11.99 -7.97 -8.11
C GLU A 117 -10.47 -7.84 -8.12
N ALA A 118 -9.90 -7.15 -7.14
CA ALA A 118 -8.45 -6.98 -7.01
C ALA A 118 -7.84 -7.93 -5.97
N ALA A 119 -8.67 -8.71 -5.27
CA ALA A 119 -8.20 -9.58 -4.19
C ALA A 119 -7.64 -10.87 -4.75
N VAL A 120 -6.46 -11.29 -4.23
CA VAL A 120 -5.82 -12.51 -4.70
C VAL A 120 -6.47 -13.76 -4.12
N ASP A 121 -7.21 -13.64 -3.04
CA ASP A 121 -7.82 -14.79 -2.36
C ASP A 121 -9.27 -15.06 -2.76
N ARG A 122 -9.83 -14.31 -3.70
CA ARG A 122 -11.21 -14.54 -4.14
C ARG A 122 -11.38 -15.90 -4.82
N ASP A 123 -10.38 -16.31 -5.61
CA ASP A 123 -10.41 -17.59 -6.32
C ASP A 123 -10.22 -18.75 -5.36
N ILE A 124 -9.47 -18.53 -4.29
CA ILE A 124 -9.29 -19.55 -3.24
C ILE A 124 -10.63 -19.85 -2.58
N ASP A 125 -11.42 -18.81 -2.26
CA ASP A 125 -12.72 -18.97 -1.66
C ASP A 125 -13.68 -19.72 -2.60
N GLU A 126 -13.66 -19.40 -3.88
CA GLU A 126 -14.47 -20.08 -4.88
C GLU A 126 -14.09 -21.55 -4.99
N GLY A 127 -12.78 -21.84 -4.97
CA GLY A 127 -12.28 -23.21 -4.99
C GLY A 127 -12.73 -24.01 -3.79
N GLU A 128 -12.71 -23.40 -2.62
CA GLU A 128 -13.19 -24.06 -1.40
C GLU A 128 -14.67 -24.34 -1.47
N GLY A 129 -15.45 -23.41 -2.01
CA GLY A 129 -16.86 -23.62 -2.21
C GLY A 129 -17.15 -24.79 -3.13
N ASP A 130 -16.38 -24.94 -4.19
CA ASP A 130 -16.53 -26.03 -5.13
C ASP A 130 -16.18 -27.38 -4.51
N VAL A 131 -15.20 -27.39 -3.65
CA VAL A 131 -14.74 -28.60 -2.97
C VAL A 131 -15.72 -29.02 -1.87
N ALA A 132 -16.28 -28.05 -1.22
CA ALA A 132 -17.22 -28.31 -0.14
C ALA A 132 -18.56 -28.81 -0.67
#